data_f9bd2589d266e245e10ef3baed8223eb
#
_entry.id   f9bd2589d266e245e10ef3baed8223eb
#
_cell.length_a   1.000
_cell.length_b   1.000
_cell.length_c   1.000
_cell.angle_alpha   90.00
_cell.angle_beta   90.00
_cell.angle_gamma   90.00
#
_symmetry.space_group_name_H-M   'P 1'
#
loop_
_entity.id
_entity.type
_entity.pdbx_description
1 polymer ?
#
loop_
_entity_poly.entity_id
_entity_poly.type
_entity_poly.pdbx_seq_one_letter_code
_entity_poly.pdbx_strand_id
1 'polypeptide(L)'
;PQVAAIEKGVDVVVGTPGRLIDLTKQKHLNFHSVRVLVLDEADEMLDMGFLPDVERILSQTPASRQTMLFSATMPGVIIGMARTYMTNPTHIRAIDATSESTTVDAIEQHVWRAHPMDKPELIGRILQAEGRNLCIIFCKTKRNAQKLFDELEERGFAVGAIHGDLGQGAR
;
A
#
# COMPACT_ATOMS: atom_id res chain seq x y z
N PRO A 1 16.65 9.12 -14.51
CA PRO A 1 16.94 7.68 -14.66
C PRO A 1 15.79 6.90 -15.30
N GLN A 2 14.54 7.05 -14.85
CA GLN A 2 13.37 6.30 -15.36
C GLN A 2 13.11 6.53 -16.85
N VAL A 3 13.11 7.79 -17.29
CA VAL A 3 12.88 8.16 -18.71
C VAL A 3 13.94 7.52 -19.60
N ALA A 4 15.21 7.64 -19.23
CA ALA A 4 16.31 7.06 -20.00
C ALA A 4 16.24 5.51 -20.07
N ALA A 5 15.68 4.85 -19.07
CA ALA A 5 15.44 3.41 -19.13
C ALA A 5 14.31 3.06 -20.09
N ILE A 6 13.22 3.81 -20.05
CA ILE A 6 12.06 3.61 -20.95
C ILE A 6 12.48 3.85 -22.41
N GLU A 7 13.25 4.90 -22.68
CA GLU A 7 13.74 5.23 -24.04
C GLU A 7 14.67 4.17 -24.63
N LYS A 8 15.39 3.42 -23.78
CA LYS A 8 16.20 2.26 -24.22
C LYS A 8 15.37 1.02 -24.55
N GLY A 9 14.10 1.04 -24.20
CA GLY A 9 13.20 -0.10 -24.29
C GLY A 9 13.23 -0.95 -23.03
N VAL A 10 12.03 -1.26 -22.51
CA VAL A 10 11.81 -2.11 -21.34
C VAL A 10 10.66 -3.07 -21.62
N ASP A 11 10.79 -4.30 -21.15
CA ASP A 11 9.75 -5.32 -21.29
C ASP A 11 8.67 -5.22 -20.21
N VAL A 12 9.04 -4.72 -19.04
CA VAL A 12 8.16 -4.60 -17.87
C VAL A 12 8.27 -3.20 -17.29
N VAL A 13 7.12 -2.58 -17.02
CA VAL A 13 7.03 -1.30 -16.30
C VAL A 13 6.21 -1.50 -15.04
N VAL A 14 6.77 -1.11 -13.90
CA VAL A 14 6.10 -1.13 -12.59
C VAL A 14 6.04 0.29 -12.05
N GLY A 15 4.88 0.70 -11.57
CA GLY A 15 4.71 2.04 -11.01
C GLY A 15 3.33 2.24 -10.40
N THR A 16 3.20 3.31 -9.62
CA THR A 16 1.90 3.77 -9.13
C THR A 16 1.10 4.39 -10.27
N PRO A 17 -0.26 4.34 -10.23
CA PRO A 17 -1.11 4.87 -11.30
C PRO A 17 -0.79 6.31 -11.69
N GLY A 18 -0.66 7.20 -10.71
CA GLY A 18 -0.33 8.62 -10.96
C GLY A 18 1.01 8.81 -11.68
N ARG A 19 2.06 8.03 -11.32
CA ARG A 19 3.35 8.13 -11.99
C ARG A 19 3.32 7.61 -13.43
N LEU A 20 2.59 6.53 -13.67
CA LEU A 20 2.42 5.98 -15.02
C LEU A 20 1.70 6.98 -15.93
N ILE A 21 0.65 7.63 -15.42
CA ILE A 21 -0.09 8.67 -16.15
C ILE A 21 0.79 9.90 -16.41
N ASP A 22 1.61 10.33 -15.44
CA ASP A 22 2.54 11.44 -15.61
C ASP A 22 3.53 11.17 -16.76
N LEU A 23 4.15 9.98 -16.79
CA LEU A 23 5.03 9.58 -17.89
C LEU A 23 4.32 9.51 -19.25
N THR A 24 3.04 9.11 -19.26
CA THR A 24 2.23 9.08 -20.48
C THR A 24 1.91 10.49 -20.97
N LYS A 25 1.56 11.42 -20.07
CA LYS A 25 1.33 12.85 -20.41
C LYS A 25 2.59 13.49 -20.98
N GLN A 26 3.75 13.12 -20.47
CA GLN A 26 5.06 13.58 -20.96
C GLN A 26 5.50 12.87 -22.26
N LYS A 27 4.71 11.94 -22.77
CA LYS A 27 4.98 11.15 -23.99
C LYS A 27 6.22 10.23 -23.91
N HIS A 28 6.69 9.93 -22.73
CA HIS A 28 7.77 8.97 -22.51
C HIS A 28 7.28 7.53 -22.47
N LEU A 29 6.01 7.31 -22.12
CA LEU A 29 5.38 6.00 -22.01
C LEU A 29 4.07 5.97 -22.80
N ASN A 30 3.75 4.84 -23.43
CA ASN A 30 2.43 4.55 -23.95
C ASN A 30 2.04 3.09 -23.62
N PHE A 31 0.77 2.79 -23.69
CA PHE A 31 0.22 1.47 -23.34
C PHE A 31 -0.28 0.68 -24.55
N HIS A 32 -0.06 1.15 -25.78
CA HIS A 32 -0.64 0.54 -26.99
C HIS A 32 -0.16 -0.89 -27.27
N SER A 33 0.99 -1.28 -26.75
CA SER A 33 1.60 -2.61 -26.94
C SER A 33 1.52 -3.49 -25.69
N VAL A 34 0.80 -3.07 -24.65
CA VAL A 34 0.67 -3.85 -23.41
C VAL A 34 -0.11 -5.13 -23.68
N ARG A 35 0.51 -6.28 -23.42
CA ARG A 35 -0.09 -7.61 -23.55
C ARG A 35 -0.59 -8.16 -22.24
N VAL A 36 0.04 -7.78 -21.14
CA VAL A 36 -0.31 -8.21 -19.78
C VAL A 36 -0.38 -6.96 -18.91
N LEU A 37 -1.45 -6.83 -18.15
CA LEU A 37 -1.64 -5.77 -17.16
C LEU A 37 -1.94 -6.41 -15.82
N VAL A 38 -1.22 -5.99 -14.79
CA VAL A 38 -1.39 -6.45 -13.42
C VAL A 38 -1.83 -5.28 -12.56
N LEU A 39 -2.93 -5.45 -11.86
CA LEU A 39 -3.38 -4.57 -10.79
C LEU A 39 -3.12 -5.30 -9.48
N ASP A 40 -2.20 -4.79 -8.68
CA ASP A 40 -1.85 -5.34 -7.38
C ASP A 40 -2.33 -4.41 -6.27
N GLU A 41 -2.76 -4.97 -5.14
CA GLU A 41 -3.36 -4.23 -4.03
C GLU A 41 -4.51 -3.31 -4.49
N ALA A 42 -5.45 -3.86 -5.27
CA ALA A 42 -6.51 -3.08 -5.91
C ALA A 42 -7.44 -2.38 -4.90
N ASP A 43 -7.68 -2.98 -3.74
CA ASP A 43 -8.41 -2.37 -2.62
C ASP A 43 -7.68 -1.16 -2.04
N GLU A 44 -6.37 -1.23 -1.85
CA GLU A 44 -5.56 -0.09 -1.39
C GLU A 44 -5.57 1.05 -2.42
N MET A 45 -5.51 0.74 -3.71
CA MET A 45 -5.63 1.76 -4.77
C MET A 45 -7.00 2.45 -4.74
N LEU A 46 -8.07 1.71 -4.40
CA LEU A 46 -9.41 2.27 -4.20
C LEU A 46 -9.44 3.22 -3.01
N ASP A 47 -8.94 2.79 -1.86
CA ASP A 47 -8.92 3.56 -0.61
C ASP A 47 -8.08 4.83 -0.74
N MET A 48 -7.00 4.79 -1.52
CA MET A 48 -6.18 5.95 -1.86
C MET A 48 -6.80 6.87 -2.93
N GLY A 49 -7.95 6.52 -3.50
CA GLY A 49 -8.64 7.32 -4.52
C GLY A 49 -8.01 7.24 -5.91
N PHE A 50 -7.20 6.22 -6.21
CA PHE A 50 -6.55 6.03 -7.52
C PHE A 50 -7.44 5.38 -8.57
N LEU A 51 -8.68 5.05 -8.25
CA LEU A 51 -9.58 4.37 -9.20
C LEU A 51 -9.72 5.09 -10.54
N PRO A 52 -9.92 6.42 -10.61
CA PRO A 52 -9.98 7.13 -11.90
C PRO A 52 -8.69 7.02 -12.73
N ASP A 53 -7.54 7.00 -12.07
CA ASP A 53 -6.25 6.85 -12.74
C ASP A 53 -6.06 5.42 -13.27
N VAL A 54 -6.48 4.41 -12.52
CA VAL A 54 -6.48 3.01 -12.94
C VAL A 54 -7.39 2.81 -14.15
N GLU A 55 -8.62 3.32 -14.12
CA GLU A 55 -9.56 3.26 -15.24
C GLU A 55 -9.01 3.95 -16.49
N ARG A 56 -8.33 5.07 -16.32
CA ARG A 56 -7.67 5.76 -17.43
C ARG A 56 -6.54 4.94 -18.05
N ILE A 57 -5.76 4.21 -17.26
CA ILE A 57 -4.72 3.28 -17.76
C ILE A 57 -5.39 2.13 -18.50
N LEU A 58 -6.40 1.50 -17.89
CA LEU A 58 -7.14 0.39 -18.50
C LEU A 58 -7.75 0.75 -19.85
N SER A 59 -8.32 1.95 -19.99
CA SER A 59 -8.92 2.43 -21.23
C SER A 59 -7.90 2.70 -22.35
N GLN A 60 -6.62 2.90 -22.02
CA GLN A 60 -5.55 3.14 -23.00
C GLN A 60 -4.80 1.85 -23.40
N THR A 61 -5.06 0.74 -22.72
CA THR A 61 -4.44 -0.55 -23.02
C THR A 61 -5.30 -1.37 -24.01
N PRO A 62 -4.71 -2.20 -24.88
CA PRO A 62 -5.46 -3.01 -25.82
C PRO A 62 -6.51 -3.91 -25.16
N ALA A 63 -7.68 -4.07 -25.79
CA ALA A 63 -8.73 -4.96 -25.30
C ALA A 63 -8.31 -6.45 -25.27
N SER A 64 -7.35 -6.82 -26.12
CA SER A 64 -6.80 -8.17 -26.23
C SER A 64 -5.78 -8.52 -25.13
N ARG A 65 -5.46 -7.58 -24.23
CA ARG A 65 -4.54 -7.85 -23.13
C ARG A 65 -5.06 -8.91 -22.19
N GLN A 66 -4.16 -9.63 -21.52
CA GLN A 66 -4.48 -10.37 -20.31
C GLN A 66 -4.50 -9.40 -19.14
N THR A 67 -5.55 -9.42 -18.33
CA THR A 67 -5.62 -8.60 -17.11
C THR A 67 -5.64 -9.53 -15.90
N MET A 68 -4.75 -9.26 -14.93
CA MET A 68 -4.71 -9.93 -13.64
C MET A 68 -4.96 -8.89 -12.54
N LEU A 69 -5.83 -9.22 -11.59
CA LEU A 69 -6.19 -8.36 -10.48
C LEU A 69 -5.93 -9.13 -9.18
N PHE A 70 -5.13 -8.54 -8.31
CA PHE A 70 -4.82 -9.04 -6.98
C PHE A 70 -5.35 -8.04 -5.94
N SER A 71 -6.02 -8.57 -4.93
CA SER A 71 -6.62 -7.76 -3.85
C SER A 71 -6.80 -8.63 -2.62
N ALA A 72 -6.55 -8.08 -1.44
CA ALA A 72 -6.82 -8.76 -0.18
C ALA A 72 -8.33 -8.82 0.10
N THR A 73 -9.06 -7.79 -0.32
CA THR A 73 -10.52 -7.69 -0.17
C THR A 73 -11.19 -7.49 -1.54
N MET A 74 -12.48 -7.86 -1.64
CA MET A 74 -13.25 -7.77 -2.88
C MET A 74 -14.53 -6.94 -2.67
N PRO A 75 -14.42 -5.62 -2.35
CA PRO A 75 -15.58 -4.76 -2.26
C PRO A 75 -16.29 -4.63 -3.61
N GLY A 76 -17.57 -4.27 -3.58
CA GLY A 76 -18.41 -4.19 -4.78
C GLY A 76 -17.85 -3.35 -5.92
N VAL A 77 -17.08 -2.30 -5.60
CA VAL A 77 -16.40 -1.42 -6.57
C VAL A 77 -15.31 -2.19 -7.34
N ILE A 78 -14.50 -2.99 -6.65
CA ILE A 78 -13.45 -3.82 -7.29
C ILE A 78 -14.09 -4.91 -8.15
N ILE A 79 -15.17 -5.53 -7.70
CA ILE A 79 -15.93 -6.50 -8.51
C ILE A 79 -16.50 -5.82 -9.76
N GLY A 80 -17.04 -4.61 -9.63
CA GLY A 80 -17.54 -3.80 -10.75
C GLY A 80 -16.45 -3.51 -11.78
N MET A 81 -15.28 -3.08 -11.32
CA MET A 81 -14.11 -2.85 -12.17
C MET A 81 -13.67 -4.13 -12.91
N ALA A 82 -13.57 -5.25 -12.19
CA ALA A 82 -13.22 -6.53 -12.79
C ALA A 82 -14.21 -6.92 -13.90
N ARG A 83 -15.52 -6.76 -13.68
CA ARG A 83 -16.56 -7.04 -14.69
C ARG A 83 -16.47 -6.14 -15.91
N THR A 84 -16.06 -4.90 -15.72
CA THR A 84 -15.98 -3.91 -16.81
C THR A 84 -14.73 -4.12 -17.68
N TYR A 85 -13.59 -4.44 -17.07
CA TYR A 85 -12.29 -4.43 -17.73
C TYR A 85 -11.66 -5.79 -17.96
N MET A 86 -12.25 -6.87 -17.43
CA MET A 86 -11.76 -8.25 -17.63
C MET A 86 -12.78 -9.08 -18.42
N THR A 87 -12.29 -9.93 -19.30
CA THR A 87 -13.12 -10.83 -20.11
C THR A 87 -13.07 -12.24 -19.50
N ASN A 88 -14.22 -12.74 -19.05
CA ASN A 88 -14.37 -14.07 -18.43
C ASN A 88 -13.29 -14.36 -17.36
N PRO A 89 -13.11 -13.51 -16.35
CA PRO A 89 -12.07 -13.70 -15.36
C PRO A 89 -12.33 -14.97 -14.54
N THR A 90 -11.28 -15.74 -14.29
CA THR A 90 -11.31 -16.82 -13.31
C THR A 90 -11.03 -16.23 -11.93
N HIS A 91 -11.93 -16.48 -10.97
CA HIS A 91 -11.75 -16.04 -9.59
C HIS A 91 -11.01 -17.14 -8.80
N ILE A 92 -9.78 -16.83 -8.38
CA ILE A 92 -8.96 -17.72 -7.56
C ILE A 92 -8.90 -17.14 -6.14
N ARG A 93 -9.36 -17.91 -5.17
CA ARG A 93 -9.28 -17.55 -3.76
C ARG A 93 -8.06 -18.24 -3.16
N ALA A 94 -7.06 -17.46 -2.73
CA ALA A 94 -5.81 -17.97 -2.15
C ALA A 94 -5.92 -18.30 -0.64
N ILE A 95 -7.03 -17.89 0.01
CA ILE A 95 -7.30 -18.13 1.42
C ILE A 95 -8.43 -19.16 1.52
N ASP A 96 -8.29 -20.16 2.40
CA ASP A 96 -9.33 -21.14 2.65
C ASP A 96 -10.64 -20.48 3.10
N ALA A 97 -11.77 -20.94 2.54
CA ALA A 97 -13.11 -20.37 2.79
C ALA A 97 -13.56 -20.47 4.27
N THR A 98 -12.79 -21.15 5.11
CA THR A 98 -13.04 -21.34 6.55
C THR A 98 -12.45 -20.23 7.43
N SER A 99 -11.55 -19.38 6.92
CA SER A 99 -11.02 -18.24 7.66
C SER A 99 -11.88 -16.99 7.37
N GLU A 100 -12.95 -16.81 8.13
CA GLU A 100 -13.77 -15.58 8.11
C GLU A 100 -13.05 -14.36 8.69
N SER A 101 -11.87 -14.54 9.32
CA SER A 101 -11.11 -13.45 9.92
C SER A 101 -10.02 -12.95 8.98
N THR A 102 -9.96 -11.65 8.75
CA THR A 102 -8.84 -10.95 8.08
C THR A 102 -7.57 -10.96 8.92
N THR A 103 -7.62 -11.53 10.12
CA THR A 103 -6.51 -11.60 11.06
C THR A 103 -5.94 -13.00 11.08
N VAL A 104 -4.62 -13.13 11.02
CA VAL A 104 -3.93 -14.42 11.17
C VAL A 104 -4.15 -14.92 12.60
N ASP A 105 -4.61 -16.15 12.79
CA ASP A 105 -4.94 -16.74 14.09
C ASP A 105 -3.77 -16.72 15.11
N ALA A 106 -2.54 -16.62 14.61
CA ALA A 106 -1.33 -16.51 15.44
C ALA A 106 -1.07 -15.10 15.99
N ILE A 107 -1.89 -14.09 15.64
CA ILE A 107 -1.72 -12.71 16.13
C ILE A 107 -2.56 -12.53 17.40
N GLU A 108 -1.86 -12.39 18.52
CA GLU A 108 -2.50 -12.01 19.80
C GLU A 108 -2.82 -10.52 19.79
N GLN A 109 -4.07 -10.17 20.10
CA GLN A 109 -4.54 -8.79 20.06
C GLN A 109 -4.90 -8.31 21.48
N HIS A 110 -4.36 -7.14 21.85
CA HIS A 110 -4.65 -6.50 23.11
C HIS A 110 -5.20 -5.09 22.90
N VAL A 111 -6.22 -4.71 23.65
CA VAL A 111 -6.82 -3.37 23.60
C VAL A 111 -6.73 -2.72 24.97
N TRP A 112 -6.10 -1.56 25.04
CA TRP A 112 -6.01 -0.75 26.23
C TRP A 112 -6.71 0.59 26.05
N ARG A 113 -7.53 0.95 27.01
CA ARG A 113 -8.12 2.30 27.10
C ARG A 113 -7.19 3.18 27.90
N ALA A 114 -6.66 4.25 27.29
CA ALA A 114 -5.76 5.20 27.92
C ALA A 114 -6.17 6.65 27.61
N HIS A 115 -5.92 7.56 28.57
CA HIS A 115 -6.03 8.98 28.28
C HIS A 115 -4.95 9.39 27.25
N PRO A 116 -5.23 10.36 26.34
CA PRO A 116 -4.24 10.79 25.36
C PRO A 116 -2.87 11.17 25.91
N MET A 117 -2.83 11.76 27.11
CA MET A 117 -1.58 12.17 27.77
C MET A 117 -0.80 10.98 28.37
N ASP A 118 -1.47 9.87 28.66
CA ASP A 118 -0.86 8.70 29.28
C ASP A 118 -0.33 7.69 28.24
N LYS A 119 -0.66 7.90 26.95
CA LYS A 119 -0.25 6.97 25.88
C LYS A 119 1.25 6.78 25.75
N PRO A 120 2.10 7.82 25.81
CA PRO A 120 3.55 7.63 25.75
C PRO A 120 4.09 6.83 26.93
N GLU A 121 3.53 7.01 28.12
CA GLU A 121 3.89 6.22 29.31
C GLU A 121 3.50 4.75 29.14
N LEU A 122 2.28 4.48 28.68
CA LEU A 122 1.81 3.13 28.39
C LEU A 122 2.72 2.45 27.35
N ILE A 123 3.06 3.16 26.26
CA ILE A 123 3.96 2.67 25.23
C ILE A 123 5.33 2.36 25.83
N GLY A 124 5.88 3.25 26.65
CA GLY A 124 7.16 3.03 27.34
C GLY A 124 7.16 1.75 28.17
N ARG A 125 6.07 1.46 28.89
CA ARG A 125 5.91 0.21 29.66
C ARG A 125 5.83 -1.02 28.76
N ILE A 126 5.09 -0.95 27.65
CA ILE A 126 5.03 -2.04 26.67
C ILE A 126 6.43 -2.29 26.08
N LEU A 127 7.17 -1.23 25.78
CA LEU A 127 8.53 -1.35 25.24
C LEU A 127 9.55 -1.94 26.22
N GLN A 128 9.27 -1.94 27.52
CA GLN A 128 10.09 -2.54 28.56
C GLN A 128 9.67 -3.97 28.93
N ALA A 129 8.57 -4.49 28.35
CA ALA A 129 8.11 -5.84 28.62
C ALA A 129 9.14 -6.90 28.24
N GLU A 130 9.21 -7.98 29.01
CA GLU A 130 10.08 -9.13 28.72
C GLU A 130 9.71 -9.79 27.38
N GLY A 131 10.71 -10.29 26.65
CA GLY A 131 10.52 -10.98 25.37
C GLY A 131 10.21 -10.06 24.18
N ARG A 132 10.13 -8.74 24.38
CA ARG A 132 9.92 -7.81 23.28
C ARG A 132 11.18 -7.68 22.41
N ASN A 133 11.00 -7.78 21.11
CA ASN A 133 12.05 -7.54 20.10
C ASN A 133 11.78 -6.22 19.36
N LEU A 134 11.42 -6.31 18.09
CA LEU A 134 11.08 -5.15 17.25
C LEU A 134 9.64 -4.72 17.50
N CYS A 135 9.42 -3.41 17.61
CA CYS A 135 8.08 -2.83 17.73
C CYS A 135 7.85 -1.77 16.66
N ILE A 136 6.72 -1.82 15.98
CA ILE A 136 6.28 -0.79 15.04
C ILE A 136 5.05 -0.10 15.63
N ILE A 137 5.10 1.24 15.72
CA ILE A 137 4.03 2.04 16.32
C ILE A 137 3.44 2.94 15.23
N PHE A 138 2.18 2.69 14.84
CA PHE A 138 1.48 3.52 13.89
C PHE A 138 0.81 4.71 14.57
N CYS A 139 1.05 5.91 14.04
CA CYS A 139 0.46 7.16 14.51
C CYS A 139 -0.50 7.74 13.47
N LYS A 140 -1.59 8.36 13.92
CA LYS A 140 -2.61 8.95 13.02
C LYS A 140 -2.05 10.07 12.13
N THR A 141 -1.04 10.82 12.60
CA THR A 141 -0.45 11.94 11.87
C THR A 141 1.06 11.93 11.98
N LYS A 142 1.75 12.49 10.97
CA LYS A 142 3.20 12.70 10.98
C LYS A 142 3.69 13.50 12.19
N ARG A 143 2.91 14.50 12.63
CA ARG A 143 3.21 15.29 13.83
C ARG A 143 3.19 14.45 15.11
N ASN A 144 2.22 13.54 15.24
CA ASN A 144 2.17 12.64 16.38
C ASN A 144 3.29 11.59 16.33
N ALA A 145 3.68 11.13 15.14
CA ALA A 145 4.81 10.23 14.99
C ALA A 145 6.11 10.89 15.46
N GLN A 146 6.37 12.13 15.02
CA GLN A 146 7.55 12.88 15.45
C GLN A 146 7.53 13.15 16.97
N LYS A 147 6.41 13.63 17.49
CA LYS A 147 6.28 13.90 18.93
C LYS A 147 6.53 12.66 19.79
N LEU A 148 5.99 11.51 19.38
CA LEU A 148 6.21 10.26 20.10
C LEU A 148 7.67 9.80 20.00
N PHE A 149 8.30 9.97 18.83
CA PHE A 149 9.72 9.71 18.65
C PHE A 149 10.56 10.53 19.66
N ASP A 150 10.36 11.87 19.69
CA ASP A 150 11.09 12.77 20.59
C ASP A 150 10.92 12.35 22.08
N GLU A 151 9.69 12.06 22.50
CA GLU A 151 9.39 11.64 23.87
C GLU A 151 10.03 10.28 24.24
N LEU A 152 10.09 9.32 23.33
CA LEU A 152 10.71 8.03 23.57
C LEU A 152 12.24 8.11 23.54
N GLU A 153 12.80 8.94 22.65
CA GLU A 153 14.24 9.21 22.60
C GLU A 153 14.74 9.86 23.90
N GLU A 154 14.03 10.88 24.41
CA GLU A 154 14.31 11.51 25.71
C GLU A 154 14.29 10.52 26.87
N ARG A 155 13.48 9.48 26.78
CA ARG A 155 13.42 8.39 27.78
C ARG A 155 14.49 7.33 27.59
N GLY A 156 15.36 7.46 26.60
CA GLY A 156 16.49 6.56 26.33
C GLY A 156 16.14 5.31 25.51
N PHE A 157 14.99 5.25 24.85
CA PHE A 157 14.67 4.16 23.92
C PHE A 157 15.42 4.32 22.59
N ALA A 158 15.90 3.22 22.04
CA ALA A 158 16.41 3.19 20.67
C ALA A 158 15.23 3.20 19.68
N VAL A 159 14.91 4.36 19.14
CA VAL A 159 13.75 4.59 18.29
C VAL A 159 14.14 5.26 16.97
N GLY A 160 13.29 5.10 15.96
CA GLY A 160 13.38 5.81 14.69
C GLY A 160 11.97 6.26 14.25
N ALA A 161 11.87 7.40 13.58
CA ALA A 161 10.62 7.87 12.99
C ALA A 161 10.65 7.72 11.46
N ILE A 162 9.50 7.37 10.87
CA ILE A 162 9.30 7.35 9.42
C ILE A 162 8.03 8.11 9.11
N HIS A 163 8.13 9.25 8.43
CA HIS A 163 6.97 10.06 8.01
C HIS A 163 7.29 10.97 6.82
N GLY A 164 6.24 11.61 6.25
CA GLY A 164 6.33 12.36 5.01
C GLY A 164 7.24 13.59 5.00
N ASP A 165 7.59 14.15 6.16
CA ASP A 165 8.46 15.32 6.25
C ASP A 165 9.96 14.96 6.31
N LEU A 166 10.29 13.67 6.41
CA LEU A 166 11.67 13.20 6.35
C LEU A 166 12.15 13.14 4.91
N GLY A 167 13.40 13.54 4.68
CA GLY A 167 14.05 13.38 3.38
C GLY A 167 14.22 11.91 2.99
N GLN A 168 14.36 11.66 1.67
CA GLN A 168 14.46 10.29 1.14
C GLN A 168 15.61 9.46 1.74
N GLY A 169 16.70 10.12 2.14
CA GLY A 169 17.84 9.44 2.78
C GLY A 169 17.66 9.11 4.26
N ALA A 170 16.64 9.70 4.91
CA ALA A 170 16.30 9.45 6.32
C ALA A 170 15.14 8.45 6.48
N ARG A 171 14.52 8.04 5.37
CA ARG A 171 13.50 6.99 5.30
C ARG A 171 14.14 5.66 4.92
#